data_b903c62038c0699f7784c8f430539ab0
#
_entry.id   b903c62038c0699f7784c8f430539ab0
#
_cell.length_a   1.000
_cell.length_b   1.000
_cell.length_c   1.000
_cell.angle_alpha   90.00
_cell.angle_beta   90.00
_cell.angle_gamma   90.00
#
_symmetry.space_group_name_H-M   'P 1'
#
loop_
_entity.id
_entity.type
_entity.pdbx_description
1 polymer ?
#
loop_
_entity_poly.entity_id
_entity_poly.type
_entity_poly.pdbx_seq_one_letter_code
_entity_poly.pdbx_strand_id
1 'polypeptide(L)'
;YNVENPKHRAREVLAELEVDLPGRSLIGTLSAGQKTRLNICKALLNRPEVLFLDEPTASLDPDIAMKVREILKKLRKNYGTTIIYTSHYMQEVEELCDRAIFLARGSIVATGTPTEIRERSKLKSLDEVFVTIARDGELRDSDDKEER
;
A
#
# COMPACT_ATOMS: atom_id res chain seq x y z
N TYR A 1 18.80 -11.30 12.91
CA TYR A 1 17.98 -11.93 11.87
C TYR A 1 18.77 -13.09 11.27
N ASN A 2 18.21 -14.29 11.33
CA ASN A 2 18.85 -15.50 10.83
C ASN A 2 18.50 -15.68 9.35
N VAL A 3 19.13 -14.90 8.47
CA VAL A 3 18.96 -15.04 7.02
C VAL A 3 20.00 -16.00 6.49
N GLU A 4 19.55 -17.13 5.97
CA GLU A 4 20.43 -18.10 5.33
C GLU A 4 21.01 -17.51 4.05
N ASN A 5 22.33 -17.51 3.90
CA ASN A 5 23.05 -16.91 2.78
C ASN A 5 22.62 -15.46 2.44
N PRO A 6 22.87 -14.47 3.32
CA PRO A 6 22.30 -13.13 3.20
C PRO A 6 22.70 -12.38 1.93
N LYS A 7 23.90 -12.68 1.37
CA LYS A 7 24.36 -12.07 0.12
C LYS A 7 23.57 -12.58 -1.10
N HIS A 8 23.23 -13.86 -1.12
CA HIS A 8 22.41 -14.45 -2.17
C HIS A 8 20.98 -13.88 -2.08
N ARG A 9 20.40 -13.92 -0.90
CA ARG A 9 19.06 -13.37 -0.65
C ARG A 9 18.94 -11.88 -1.02
N ALA A 10 19.93 -11.08 -0.67
CA ALA A 10 19.93 -9.66 -1.06
C ALA A 10 19.93 -9.49 -2.59
N ARG A 11 20.71 -10.28 -3.33
CA ARG A 11 20.72 -10.22 -4.79
C ARG A 11 19.39 -10.64 -5.41
N GLU A 12 18.77 -11.71 -4.90
CA GLU A 12 17.42 -12.14 -5.35
C GLU A 12 16.42 -11.00 -5.18
N VAL A 13 16.31 -10.44 -3.98
CA VAL A 13 15.34 -9.38 -3.69
C VAL A 13 15.63 -8.12 -4.50
N LEU A 14 16.88 -7.73 -4.67
CA LEU A 14 17.26 -6.58 -5.51
C LEU A 14 16.86 -6.81 -6.98
N ALA A 15 17.05 -8.04 -7.49
CA ALA A 15 16.66 -8.39 -8.86
C ALA A 15 15.13 -8.38 -9.04
N GLU A 16 14.37 -8.95 -8.09
CA GLU A 16 12.90 -8.95 -8.11
C GLU A 16 12.32 -7.52 -8.15
N LEU A 17 12.98 -6.58 -7.45
CA LEU A 17 12.58 -5.19 -7.33
C LEU A 17 13.21 -4.27 -8.39
N GLU A 18 13.93 -4.85 -9.35
CA GLU A 18 14.64 -4.12 -10.41
C GLU A 18 15.49 -2.97 -9.83
N VAL A 19 16.12 -3.22 -8.67
CA VAL A 19 17.02 -2.25 -8.03
C VAL A 19 18.44 -2.52 -8.50
N ASP A 20 18.85 -1.78 -9.53
CA ASP A 20 20.25 -1.75 -9.93
C ASP A 20 20.97 -0.64 -9.17
N LEU A 21 21.85 -1.04 -8.26
CA LEU A 21 22.69 -0.13 -7.50
C LEU A 21 24.15 -0.39 -7.86
N PRO A 22 24.89 0.60 -8.33
CA PRO A 22 26.33 0.49 -8.42
C PRO A 22 26.90 0.08 -7.04
N GLY A 23 27.71 -0.96 -6.98
CA GLY A 23 28.07 -1.70 -5.76
C GLY A 23 28.72 -0.92 -4.60
N ARG A 24 28.89 0.40 -4.73
CA ARG A 24 29.36 1.33 -3.68
C ARG A 24 28.59 2.64 -3.67
N SER A 25 27.36 2.66 -4.15
CA SER A 25 26.52 3.87 -4.11
C SER A 25 26.22 4.27 -2.68
N LEU A 26 26.40 5.53 -2.38
CA LEU A 26 25.95 6.10 -1.12
C LEU A 26 24.42 6.23 -1.16
N ILE A 27 23.73 5.79 -0.11
CA ILE A 27 22.25 5.89 0.01
C ILE A 27 21.77 7.33 -0.22
N GLY A 28 22.58 8.33 0.14
CA GLY A 28 22.28 9.75 -0.05
C GLY A 28 22.11 10.16 -1.51
N THR A 29 22.76 9.47 -2.45
CA THR A 29 22.73 9.81 -3.90
C THR A 29 21.58 9.14 -4.64
N LEU A 30 20.80 8.29 -4.00
CA LEU A 30 19.68 7.59 -4.61
C LEU A 30 18.48 8.51 -4.80
N SER A 31 17.75 8.33 -5.92
CA SER A 31 16.45 8.97 -6.12
C SER A 31 15.42 8.50 -5.10
N ALA A 32 14.31 9.24 -4.93
CA ALA A 32 13.22 8.85 -4.02
C ALA A 32 12.71 7.44 -4.36
N GLY A 33 12.46 7.13 -5.63
CA GLY A 33 12.01 5.82 -6.07
C GLY A 33 13.03 4.70 -5.82
N GLN A 34 14.33 4.97 -6.00
CA GLN A 34 15.38 4.00 -5.65
C GLN A 34 15.43 3.74 -4.15
N LYS A 35 15.30 4.79 -3.32
CA LYS A 35 15.24 4.66 -1.85
C LYS A 35 14.03 3.83 -1.41
N THR A 36 12.86 4.11 -1.97
CA THR A 36 11.63 3.35 -1.66
C THR A 36 11.79 1.88 -2.01
N ARG A 37 12.23 1.56 -3.23
CA ARG A 37 12.46 0.16 -3.63
C ARG A 37 13.52 -0.51 -2.76
N LEU A 38 14.60 0.17 -2.43
CA LEU A 38 15.64 -0.35 -1.53
C LEU A 38 15.10 -0.61 -0.11
N ASN A 39 14.22 0.25 0.41
CA ASN A 39 13.57 0.04 1.71
C ASN A 39 12.64 -1.18 1.68
N ILE A 40 11.89 -1.36 0.60
CA ILE A 40 11.09 -2.58 0.39
C ILE A 40 12.02 -3.82 0.34
N CYS A 41 13.14 -3.77 -0.43
CA CYS A 41 14.13 -4.84 -0.43
C CYS A 41 14.60 -5.20 0.98
N LYS A 42 14.95 -4.19 1.79
CA LYS A 42 15.39 -4.41 3.18
C LYS A 42 14.32 -5.12 4.03
N ALA A 43 13.06 -4.69 3.88
CA ALA A 43 11.95 -5.30 4.61
C ALA A 43 11.74 -6.77 4.22
N LEU A 44 12.03 -7.13 2.98
CA LEU A 44 11.82 -8.47 2.42
C LEU A 44 12.97 -9.46 2.64
N LEU A 45 14.12 -8.99 3.10
CA LEU A 45 15.27 -9.86 3.33
C LEU A 45 14.93 -11.04 4.26
N ASN A 46 14.10 -10.81 5.25
CA ASN A 46 13.72 -11.78 6.28
C ASN A 46 12.45 -12.57 5.95
N ARG A 47 11.89 -12.43 4.74
CA ARG A 47 10.61 -13.07 4.35
C ARG A 47 9.52 -12.83 5.39
N PRO A 48 9.11 -11.59 5.64
CA PRO A 48 8.15 -11.27 6.68
C PRO A 48 6.78 -11.86 6.36
N GLU A 49 6.08 -12.34 7.38
CA GLU A 49 4.67 -12.74 7.25
C GLU A 49 3.76 -11.51 7.16
N VAL A 50 4.17 -10.40 7.80
CA VAL A 50 3.43 -9.13 7.78
C VAL A 50 4.37 -7.99 7.40
N LEU A 51 3.94 -7.16 6.45
CA LEU A 51 4.67 -5.99 5.95
C LEU A 51 3.82 -4.74 6.14
N PHE A 52 4.37 -3.74 6.83
CA PHE A 52 3.74 -2.42 7.01
C PHE A 52 4.37 -1.43 6.04
N LEU A 53 3.54 -0.75 5.27
CA LEU A 53 3.95 0.26 4.30
C LEU A 53 3.11 1.51 4.49
N ASP A 54 3.79 2.60 4.85
CA ASP A 54 3.17 3.90 5.04
C ASP A 54 3.40 4.77 3.80
N GLU A 55 2.34 5.00 3.04
CA GLU A 55 2.31 5.78 1.79
C GLU A 55 3.49 5.52 0.83
N PRO A 56 3.81 4.27 0.48
CA PRO A 56 5.06 3.94 -0.19
C PRO A 56 5.16 4.48 -1.63
N THR A 57 4.08 5.01 -2.19
CA THR A 57 4.01 5.54 -3.56
C THR A 57 3.80 7.05 -3.62
N ALA A 58 3.49 7.72 -2.50
CA ALA A 58 3.04 9.12 -2.48
C ALA A 58 4.02 10.14 -3.08
N SER A 59 5.33 9.87 -3.04
CA SER A 59 6.37 10.76 -3.57
C SER A 59 7.09 10.21 -4.80
N LEU A 60 6.45 9.27 -5.52
CA LEU A 60 7.03 8.60 -6.68
C LEU A 60 6.40 9.09 -7.98
N ASP A 61 7.21 9.10 -9.04
CA ASP A 61 6.70 9.26 -10.40
C ASP A 61 5.72 8.12 -10.74
N PRO A 62 4.69 8.36 -11.59
CA PRO A 62 3.64 7.38 -11.86
C PRO A 62 4.13 6.01 -12.35
N ASP A 63 5.17 5.98 -13.17
CA ASP A 63 5.79 4.75 -13.67
C ASP A 63 6.50 3.96 -12.57
N ILE A 64 7.15 4.64 -11.65
CA ILE A 64 7.79 4.03 -10.47
C ILE A 64 6.74 3.54 -9.47
N ALA A 65 5.69 4.33 -9.24
CA ALA A 65 4.58 3.94 -8.38
C ALA A 65 3.89 2.66 -8.90
N MET A 66 3.67 2.57 -10.22
CA MET A 66 3.13 1.38 -10.87
C MET A 66 4.03 0.14 -10.63
N LYS A 67 5.35 0.28 -10.80
CA LYS A 67 6.30 -0.81 -10.54
C LYS A 67 6.25 -1.26 -9.08
N VAL A 68 6.18 -0.34 -8.13
CA VAL A 68 6.04 -0.68 -6.71
C VAL A 68 4.76 -1.47 -6.47
N ARG A 69 3.62 -1.05 -7.03
CA ARG A 69 2.35 -1.78 -6.91
C ARG A 69 2.44 -3.20 -7.46
N GLU A 70 3.03 -3.38 -8.65
CA GLU A 70 3.22 -4.71 -9.24
C GLU A 70 4.09 -5.62 -8.36
N ILE A 71 5.11 -5.06 -7.74
CA ILE A 71 5.96 -5.76 -6.78
C ILE A 71 5.14 -6.23 -5.58
N LEU A 72 4.31 -5.35 -4.99
CA LEU A 72 3.47 -5.69 -3.85
C LEU A 72 2.46 -6.80 -4.19
N LYS A 73 1.86 -6.75 -5.37
CA LYS A 73 1.00 -7.84 -5.88
C LYS A 73 1.74 -9.17 -5.98
N LYS A 74 2.96 -9.16 -6.53
CA LYS A 74 3.81 -10.36 -6.63
C LYS A 74 4.17 -10.91 -5.26
N LEU A 75 4.51 -10.04 -4.30
CA LEU A 75 4.83 -10.46 -2.93
C LEU A 75 3.67 -11.18 -2.26
N ARG A 76 2.48 -10.59 -2.34
CA ARG A 76 1.26 -11.21 -1.81
C ARG A 76 1.01 -12.56 -2.44
N LYS A 77 1.08 -12.63 -3.78
CA LYS A 77 0.77 -13.85 -4.54
C LYS A 77 1.79 -14.97 -4.31
N ASN A 78 3.09 -14.63 -4.31
CA ASN A 78 4.16 -15.63 -4.32
C ASN A 78 4.58 -16.09 -2.92
N TYR A 79 4.44 -15.22 -1.92
CA TYR A 79 4.93 -15.48 -0.56
C TYR A 79 3.82 -15.49 0.50
N GLY A 80 2.58 -15.18 0.13
CA GLY A 80 1.47 -15.11 1.09
C GLY A 80 1.64 -14.03 2.16
N THR A 81 2.49 -13.02 1.92
CA THR A 81 2.75 -11.93 2.85
C THR A 81 1.48 -11.11 3.06
N THR A 82 1.09 -10.91 4.31
CA THR A 82 0.04 -9.95 4.66
C THR A 82 0.62 -8.54 4.58
N ILE A 83 0.01 -7.67 3.78
CA ILE A 83 0.48 -6.29 3.60
C ILE A 83 -0.52 -5.33 4.23
N ILE A 84 -0.07 -4.53 5.19
CA ILE A 84 -0.80 -3.40 5.74
C ILE A 84 -0.24 -2.15 5.05
N TYR A 85 -1.11 -1.48 4.31
CA TYR A 85 -0.76 -0.43 3.37
C TYR A 85 -1.58 0.82 3.66
N THR A 86 -0.94 1.98 3.85
CA THR A 86 -1.65 3.25 3.91
C THR A 86 -1.53 3.98 2.59
N SER A 87 -2.61 4.59 2.13
CA SER A 87 -2.65 5.45 0.95
C SER A 87 -3.81 6.43 1.03
N HIS A 88 -3.63 7.59 0.44
CA HIS A 88 -4.69 8.55 0.15
C HIS A 88 -5.13 8.51 -1.33
N TYR A 89 -4.55 7.61 -2.12
CA TYR A 89 -4.92 7.36 -3.52
C TYR A 89 -5.91 6.20 -3.58
N MET A 90 -7.18 6.50 -3.80
CA MET A 90 -8.24 5.50 -3.78
C MET A 90 -8.11 4.46 -4.90
N GLN A 91 -7.56 4.85 -6.04
CA GLN A 91 -7.24 3.91 -7.10
C GLN A 91 -6.29 2.80 -6.64
N GLU A 92 -5.31 3.12 -5.81
CA GLU A 92 -4.39 2.12 -5.25
C GLU A 92 -5.08 1.19 -4.26
N VAL A 93 -6.00 1.72 -3.47
CA VAL A 93 -6.82 0.94 -2.55
C VAL A 93 -7.69 -0.06 -3.32
N GLU A 94 -8.34 0.37 -4.41
CA GLU A 94 -9.14 -0.51 -5.27
C GLU A 94 -8.29 -1.58 -5.96
N GLU A 95 -7.07 -1.23 -6.35
CA GLU A 95 -6.18 -2.10 -7.11
C GLU A 95 -5.45 -3.15 -6.25
N LEU A 96 -5.06 -2.76 -5.02
CA LEU A 96 -4.15 -3.56 -4.18
C LEU A 96 -4.83 -4.23 -2.99
N CYS A 97 -5.88 -3.61 -2.43
CA CYS A 97 -6.39 -4.02 -1.13
C CYS A 97 -7.54 -5.01 -1.25
N ASP A 98 -7.47 -6.12 -0.52
CA ASP A 98 -8.61 -7.03 -0.35
C ASP A 98 -9.63 -6.44 0.61
N ARG A 99 -9.17 -5.66 1.61
CA ARG A 99 -9.99 -4.95 2.59
C ARG A 99 -9.41 -3.57 2.85
N ALA A 100 -10.29 -2.61 3.08
CA ALA A 100 -9.94 -1.24 3.43
C ALA A 100 -10.56 -0.85 4.78
N ILE A 101 -9.87 0.03 5.49
CA ILE A 101 -10.34 0.66 6.72
C ILE A 101 -10.18 2.17 6.53
N PHE A 102 -11.28 2.90 6.61
CA PHE A 102 -11.27 4.36 6.59
C PHE A 102 -11.24 4.90 8.01
N LEU A 103 -10.26 5.77 8.26
CA LEU A 103 -10.05 6.41 9.55
C LEU A 103 -10.35 7.91 9.43
N ALA A 104 -11.15 8.44 10.33
CA ALA A 104 -11.35 9.87 10.47
C ALA A 104 -11.38 10.26 11.96
N ARG A 105 -10.68 11.34 12.29
CA ARG A 105 -10.65 11.89 13.67
C ARG A 105 -10.32 10.85 14.74
N GLY A 106 -9.45 9.89 14.42
CA GLY A 106 -9.02 8.82 15.34
C GLY A 106 -10.00 7.65 15.48
N SER A 107 -11.08 7.61 14.69
CA SER A 107 -12.09 6.55 14.72
C SER A 107 -12.19 5.83 13.38
N ILE A 108 -12.57 4.55 13.43
CA ILE A 108 -12.89 3.77 12.22
C ILE A 108 -14.30 4.17 11.77
N VAL A 109 -14.41 4.69 10.54
CA VAL A 109 -15.70 5.16 9.97
C VAL A 109 -16.26 4.23 8.90
N ALA A 110 -15.40 3.43 8.27
CA ALA A 110 -15.85 2.38 7.35
C ALA A 110 -14.81 1.24 7.29
N THR A 111 -15.29 0.02 7.11
CA THR A 111 -14.46 -1.16 6.90
C THR A 111 -15.17 -2.15 5.98
N GLY A 112 -14.42 -2.81 5.11
CA GLY A 112 -14.94 -3.79 4.16
C GLY A 112 -14.01 -3.95 2.97
N THR A 113 -14.45 -4.68 1.94
CA THR A 113 -13.80 -4.62 0.64
C THR A 113 -14.04 -3.24 0.01
N PRO A 114 -13.17 -2.75 -0.89
CA PRO A 114 -13.39 -1.49 -1.60
C PRO A 114 -14.78 -1.42 -2.26
N THR A 115 -15.24 -2.52 -2.85
CA THR A 115 -16.55 -2.62 -3.49
C THR A 115 -17.68 -2.51 -2.47
N GLU A 116 -17.66 -3.25 -1.36
CA GLU A 116 -18.67 -3.18 -0.30
C GLU A 116 -18.81 -1.76 0.27
N ILE A 117 -17.67 -1.08 0.53
CA ILE A 117 -17.67 0.28 1.06
C ILE A 117 -18.34 1.23 0.07
N ARG A 118 -18.00 1.15 -1.22
CA ARG A 118 -18.63 1.96 -2.27
C ARG A 118 -20.13 1.70 -2.39
N GLU A 119 -20.55 0.44 -2.43
CA GLU A 119 -21.96 0.06 -2.55
C GLU A 119 -22.79 0.55 -1.36
N ARG A 120 -22.32 0.36 -0.13
CA ARG A 120 -23.00 0.82 1.09
C ARG A 120 -23.15 2.33 1.14
N SER A 121 -22.13 3.06 0.69
CA SER A 121 -22.17 4.52 0.64
C SER A 121 -23.11 5.09 -0.44
N LYS A 122 -23.51 4.28 -1.43
CA LYS A 122 -24.25 4.71 -2.63
C LYS A 122 -23.54 5.81 -3.43
N LEU A 123 -22.23 5.97 -3.24
CA LEU A 123 -21.39 6.91 -3.97
C LEU A 123 -20.81 6.24 -5.22
N LYS A 124 -20.45 7.06 -6.22
CA LYS A 124 -20.02 6.56 -7.53
C LYS A 124 -18.61 5.97 -7.52
N SER A 125 -17.75 6.48 -6.65
CA SER A 125 -16.36 6.07 -6.56
C SER A 125 -15.86 6.05 -5.12
N LEU A 126 -14.75 5.36 -4.89
CA LEU A 126 -14.08 5.36 -3.60
C LEU A 126 -13.46 6.73 -3.27
N ASP A 127 -13.12 7.53 -4.30
CA ASP A 127 -12.67 8.92 -4.13
C ASP A 127 -13.77 9.77 -3.51
N GLU A 128 -15.03 9.63 -3.97
CA GLU A 128 -16.17 10.35 -3.38
C GLU A 128 -16.39 9.92 -1.91
N VAL A 129 -16.22 8.63 -1.60
CA VAL A 129 -16.27 8.12 -0.22
C VAL A 129 -15.20 8.79 0.62
N PHE A 130 -13.95 8.79 0.15
CA PHE A 130 -12.83 9.40 0.85
C PHE A 130 -13.05 10.89 1.12
N VAL A 131 -13.46 11.65 0.09
CA VAL A 131 -13.75 13.08 0.21
C VAL A 131 -14.88 13.35 1.20
N THR A 132 -15.94 12.54 1.19
CA THR A 132 -17.07 12.65 2.13
C THR A 132 -16.59 12.43 3.56
N ILE A 133 -15.84 11.36 3.82
CA ILE A 133 -15.28 11.06 5.13
C ILE A 133 -14.31 12.16 5.59
N ALA A 134 -13.45 12.65 4.71
CA ALA A 134 -12.48 13.70 5.03
C ALA A 134 -13.17 15.00 5.43
N ARG A 135 -14.27 15.37 4.76
CA ARG A 135 -15.03 16.59 5.02
C ARG A 135 -15.91 16.46 6.27
N ASP A 136 -16.72 15.40 6.33
CA ASP A 136 -17.79 15.26 7.31
C ASP A 136 -17.33 14.50 8.57
N GLY A 137 -16.26 13.70 8.45
CA GLY A 137 -15.73 12.86 9.55
C GLY A 137 -16.49 11.56 9.74
N GLU A 138 -17.50 11.31 8.92
CA GLU A 138 -18.34 10.10 8.96
C GLU A 138 -18.78 9.71 7.55
N LEU A 139 -19.16 8.45 7.39
CA LEU A 139 -19.84 7.94 6.23
C LEU A 139 -21.30 7.71 6.63
N ARG A 140 -22.25 8.45 6.04
CA ARG A 140 -23.66 8.24 6.31
C ARG A 140 -24.09 6.95 5.61
N ASP A 141 -24.45 5.95 6.37
CA ASP A 141 -25.14 4.78 5.85
C ASP A 141 -26.53 5.22 5.37
N SER A 142 -26.96 4.69 4.25
CA SER A 142 -28.23 5.06 3.61
C SER A 142 -29.48 4.68 4.40
N ASP A 143 -29.33 3.88 5.44
CA ASP A 143 -30.45 3.38 6.26
C ASP A 143 -30.91 4.43 7.29
N ASP A 144 -30.11 5.47 7.57
CA ASP A 144 -30.47 6.53 8.52
C ASP A 144 -31.48 7.57 7.96
N LYS A 145 -31.98 7.42 6.73
CA LYS A 145 -32.92 8.36 6.11
C LYS A 145 -34.40 7.98 6.21
N GLU A 146 -34.73 6.78 6.72
CA GLU A 146 -36.14 6.35 6.81
C GLU A 146 -36.80 6.60 8.18
N GLU A 147 -36.08 7.17 9.17
CA GLU A 147 -36.67 7.46 10.50
C GLU A 147 -36.76 8.96 10.83
N ARG A 148 -37.16 9.82 9.88
CA ARG A 148 -37.60 11.18 10.25
C ARG A 148 -38.77 11.64 9.41
#